data_881aaa208cc9c89167ee9584a7fe193f
#
_entry.id   881aaa208cc9c89167ee9584a7fe193f
#
_cell.length_a   1.000
_cell.length_b   1.000
_cell.length_c   1.000
_cell.angle_alpha   90.00
_cell.angle_beta   90.00
_cell.angle_gamma   90.00
#
_symmetry.space_group_name_H-M   'P 1'
#
loop_
_entity.id
_entity.type
_entity.pdbx_description
1 polymer ?
#
loop_
_entity_poly.entity_id
_entity_poly.type
_entity_poly.pdbx_seq_one_letter_code
_entity_poly.pdbx_strand_id
1 'polypeptide(L)'
;WLLLLIIPFFIAKKLNKNIINTNSDKNIVVVQPNIDPYEKVSEQTGSFENQLQRLISTTEKQVDDNTALILWPETALYTASRIDESSLKENYFLHPLFGFLKKYPNSTLFTGIESFREMSSKTKYSQEFNGHFYESYNGSALLDSNGASAFYHKSMLVPGVETLPWFLKFIDKWFEKFGGTTAGYAKQDERTVLTEKNGFKIAPSICYESIYGDFMRKYIRNGANLICIITNDGWWKKT
;
A
#
# COMPACT_ATOMS: atom_id res chain seq x y z
N TRP A 1 3.38 -41.68 -14.35
CA TRP A 1 4.16 -40.64 -13.75
C TRP A 1 4.67 -39.60 -14.77
N LEU A 2 5.19 -40.06 -15.92
CA LEU A 2 5.68 -39.17 -17.00
C LEU A 2 4.60 -38.21 -17.51
N LEU A 3 3.36 -38.66 -17.63
CA LEU A 3 2.23 -37.83 -18.07
C LEU A 3 1.91 -36.69 -17.07
N LEU A 4 2.09 -36.91 -15.76
CA LEU A 4 1.88 -35.89 -14.75
C LEU A 4 2.89 -34.71 -14.84
N LEU A 5 4.05 -34.96 -15.43
CA LEU A 5 5.06 -33.94 -15.70
C LEU A 5 4.87 -33.27 -17.06
N ILE A 6 4.44 -34.04 -18.06
CA ILE A 6 4.31 -33.57 -19.45
C ILE A 6 3.03 -32.74 -19.67
N ILE A 7 1.91 -33.18 -19.10
CA ILE A 7 0.60 -32.50 -19.28
C ILE A 7 0.65 -31.02 -18.79
N PRO A 8 1.15 -30.71 -17.58
CA PRO A 8 1.26 -29.33 -17.13
C PRO A 8 2.14 -28.48 -18.05
N PHE A 9 3.20 -29.03 -18.60
CA PHE A 9 4.08 -28.33 -19.54
C PHE A 9 3.34 -27.93 -20.83
N PHE A 10 2.56 -28.84 -21.43
CA PHE A 10 1.78 -28.53 -22.64
C PHE A 10 0.64 -27.57 -22.35
N ILE A 11 -0.01 -27.67 -21.17
CA ILE A 11 -1.05 -26.73 -20.74
C ILE A 11 -0.42 -25.34 -20.56
N ALA A 12 0.71 -25.21 -19.86
CA ALA A 12 1.41 -23.97 -19.68
C ALA A 12 1.83 -23.33 -21.01
N LYS A 13 2.38 -24.14 -21.94
CA LYS A 13 2.75 -23.68 -23.28
C LYS A 13 1.55 -23.20 -24.10
N LYS A 14 0.40 -23.86 -23.98
CA LYS A 14 -0.86 -23.45 -24.63
C LYS A 14 -1.40 -22.15 -24.04
N LEU A 15 -1.38 -22.00 -22.71
CA LEU A 15 -1.81 -20.79 -22.00
C LEU A 15 -0.89 -19.61 -22.33
N ASN A 16 0.42 -19.84 -22.39
CA ASN A 16 1.40 -18.80 -22.71
C ASN A 16 1.26 -18.24 -24.14
N LYS A 17 0.77 -19.05 -25.10
CA LYS A 17 0.48 -18.57 -26.47
C LYS A 17 -0.67 -17.56 -26.53
N ASN A 18 -1.51 -17.51 -25.51
CA ASN A 18 -2.65 -16.58 -25.43
C ASN A 18 -2.31 -15.28 -24.70
N ILE A 19 -1.06 -15.09 -24.29
CA ILE A 19 -0.59 -13.81 -23.78
C ILE A 19 -0.49 -12.87 -24.98
N ILE A 20 -1.51 -12.04 -25.13
CA ILE A 20 -1.52 -10.97 -26.13
C ILE A 20 -0.50 -9.93 -25.64
N ASN A 21 0.63 -9.84 -26.32
CA ASN A 21 1.55 -8.70 -26.17
C ASN A 21 0.83 -7.48 -26.77
N THR A 22 0.00 -6.80 -25.98
CA THR A 22 -0.45 -5.47 -26.33
C THR A 22 0.71 -4.54 -26.08
N ASN A 23 1.35 -4.06 -27.15
CA ASN A 23 2.26 -2.92 -27.07
C ASN A 23 1.42 -1.73 -26.57
N SER A 24 1.39 -1.55 -25.26
CA SER A 24 0.87 -0.33 -24.65
C SER A 24 2.01 0.68 -24.69
N ASP A 25 1.75 1.87 -25.25
CA ASP A 25 2.68 3.00 -25.16
C ASP A 25 2.78 3.53 -23.71
N LYS A 26 2.04 2.94 -22.77
CA LYS A 26 2.02 3.30 -21.36
C LYS A 26 3.06 2.52 -20.58
N ASN A 27 3.80 3.21 -19.73
CA ASN A 27 4.75 2.60 -18.80
C ASN A 27 4.29 2.69 -17.35
N ILE A 28 4.90 1.85 -16.49
CA ILE A 28 4.72 1.82 -15.05
C ILE A 28 6.07 2.07 -14.39
N VAL A 29 6.16 3.05 -13.51
CA VAL A 29 7.37 3.37 -12.75
C VAL A 29 7.25 2.80 -11.34
N VAL A 30 8.14 1.88 -10.99
CA VAL A 30 8.21 1.28 -9.65
C VAL A 30 9.39 1.87 -8.89
N VAL A 31 9.13 2.44 -7.72
CA VAL A 31 10.15 3.12 -6.90
C VAL A 31 10.45 2.30 -5.65
N GLN A 32 11.72 1.86 -5.58
CA GLN A 32 12.26 1.12 -4.44
C GLN A 32 13.33 1.99 -3.74
N PRO A 33 12.97 2.81 -2.74
CA PRO A 33 13.88 3.77 -2.13
C PRO A 33 14.88 3.13 -1.18
N ASN A 34 14.66 1.87 -0.77
CA ASN A 34 15.46 1.12 0.19
C ASN A 34 15.71 1.91 1.49
N ILE A 35 14.62 2.38 2.09
CA ILE A 35 14.65 3.09 3.37
C ILE A 35 14.67 2.06 4.49
N ASP A 36 15.67 2.17 5.39
CA ASP A 36 15.73 1.32 6.59
C ASP A 36 14.52 1.63 7.49
N PRO A 37 13.68 0.63 7.84
CA PRO A 37 12.51 0.85 8.68
C PRO A 37 12.85 1.34 10.09
N TYR A 38 14.06 1.04 10.60
CA TYR A 38 14.53 1.53 11.90
C TYR A 38 14.95 3.00 11.84
N GLU A 39 15.48 3.46 10.70
CA GLU A 39 15.79 4.87 10.46
C GLU A 39 14.53 5.70 10.21
N LYS A 40 13.47 5.08 9.69
CA LYS A 40 12.21 5.72 9.37
C LYS A 40 11.54 6.41 10.57
N VAL A 41 11.76 5.89 11.76
CA VAL A 41 11.18 6.37 13.04
C VAL A 41 12.18 7.22 13.83
N SER A 42 13.45 7.29 13.43
CA SER A 42 14.47 8.06 14.15
C SER A 42 14.41 9.53 13.74
N GLU A 43 14.32 10.43 14.72
CA GLU A 43 14.38 11.90 14.53
C GLU A 43 15.68 12.38 13.85
N GLN A 44 16.73 11.54 13.84
CA GLN A 44 18.07 11.92 13.39
C GLN A 44 18.31 11.76 11.88
N THR A 45 17.61 10.88 11.19
CA THR A 45 17.94 10.54 9.78
C THR A 45 16.86 10.83 8.76
N GLY A 46 15.66 11.23 9.16
CA GLY A 46 14.68 11.53 8.16
C GLY A 46 13.33 11.94 8.68
N SER A 47 13.13 13.25 8.74
CA SER A 47 11.77 13.74 8.79
C SER A 47 10.97 13.15 7.63
N PHE A 48 9.68 13.04 7.79
CA PHE A 48 8.77 12.63 6.72
C PHE A 48 9.04 13.41 5.42
N GLU A 49 9.33 14.70 5.53
CA GLU A 49 9.63 15.57 4.40
C GLU A 49 10.84 15.10 3.60
N ASN A 50 11.92 14.69 4.27
CA ASN A 50 13.12 14.19 3.59
C ASN A 50 12.84 12.86 2.87
N GLN A 51 12.07 11.97 3.48
CA GLN A 51 11.66 10.70 2.85
C GLN A 51 10.76 10.95 1.65
N LEU A 52 9.77 11.84 1.79
CA LEU A 52 8.89 12.24 0.70
C LEU A 52 9.67 12.86 -0.46
N GLN A 53 10.60 13.78 -0.15
CA GLN A 53 11.44 14.40 -1.17
C GLN A 53 12.33 13.38 -1.88
N ARG A 54 12.86 12.39 -1.18
CA ARG A 54 13.63 11.29 -1.77
C ARG A 54 12.77 10.44 -2.71
N LEU A 55 11.54 10.11 -2.33
CA LEU A 55 10.59 9.39 -3.18
C LEU A 55 10.28 10.19 -4.45
N ILE A 56 9.92 11.47 -4.30
CA ILE A 56 9.63 12.37 -5.43
C ILE A 56 10.83 12.47 -6.36
N SER A 57 12.01 12.81 -5.86
CA SER A 57 13.21 13.00 -6.68
C SER A 57 13.69 11.72 -7.37
N THR A 58 13.46 10.55 -6.74
CA THR A 58 13.76 9.25 -7.37
C THR A 58 12.76 8.95 -8.48
N THR A 59 11.49 9.27 -8.27
CA THR A 59 10.42 9.08 -9.26
C THR A 59 10.65 9.99 -10.48
N GLU A 60 10.97 11.26 -10.28
CA GLU A 60 11.19 12.25 -11.35
C GLU A 60 12.29 11.87 -12.34
N LYS A 61 13.21 10.98 -11.96
CA LYS A 61 14.28 10.50 -12.86
C LYS A 61 13.78 9.55 -13.95
N GLN A 62 12.60 8.97 -13.79
CA GLN A 62 12.09 7.89 -14.65
C GLN A 62 10.68 8.18 -15.21
N VAL A 63 9.96 9.11 -14.62
CA VAL A 63 8.60 9.47 -15.05
C VAL A 63 8.67 10.32 -16.33
N ASP A 64 7.82 9.98 -17.29
CA ASP A 64 7.60 10.70 -18.54
C ASP A 64 6.10 10.86 -18.84
N ASP A 65 5.77 11.46 -20.00
CA ASP A 65 4.40 11.70 -20.43
C ASP A 65 3.61 10.41 -20.71
N ASN A 66 4.30 9.28 -20.92
CA ASN A 66 3.72 7.97 -21.15
C ASN A 66 3.50 7.19 -19.84
N THR A 67 3.97 7.70 -18.71
CA THR A 67 3.81 7.04 -17.43
C THR A 67 2.36 7.08 -16.98
N ALA A 68 1.73 5.90 -16.91
CA ALA A 68 0.35 5.75 -16.48
C ALA A 68 0.23 5.52 -14.97
N LEU A 69 1.15 4.75 -14.40
CA LEU A 69 1.10 4.35 -13.01
C LEU A 69 2.48 4.47 -12.36
N ILE A 70 2.50 5.04 -11.18
CA ILE A 70 3.67 5.12 -10.30
C ILE A 70 3.37 4.28 -9.07
N LEU A 71 4.29 3.40 -8.68
CA LEU A 71 4.17 2.57 -7.47
C LEU A 71 5.21 2.98 -6.44
N TRP A 72 4.74 3.30 -5.24
CA TRP A 72 5.55 3.53 -4.05
C TRP A 72 5.35 2.42 -3.03
N PRO A 73 6.32 2.16 -2.13
CA PRO A 73 6.29 1.04 -1.20
C PRO A 73 5.24 1.19 -0.10
N GLU A 74 5.12 0.16 0.72
CA GLU A 74 4.30 0.14 1.94
C GLU A 74 4.70 1.28 2.88
N THR A 75 3.71 1.93 3.49
CA THR A 75 3.90 3.04 4.44
C THR A 75 4.81 4.16 3.90
N ALA A 76 4.79 4.40 2.58
CA ALA A 76 5.54 5.51 1.97
C ALA A 76 5.05 6.87 2.47
N LEU A 77 3.75 6.99 2.69
CA LEU A 77 3.12 8.15 3.32
C LEU A 77 2.82 7.82 4.80
N TYR A 78 3.76 8.20 5.65
CA TYR A 78 3.71 7.98 7.09
C TYR A 78 4.03 9.26 7.84
N THR A 79 3.15 9.70 8.73
CA THR A 79 3.38 10.81 9.67
C THR A 79 3.10 10.34 11.09
N ALA A 80 3.73 10.96 12.08
CA ALA A 80 3.54 10.60 13.49
C ALA A 80 2.06 10.69 13.94
N SER A 81 1.28 11.59 13.35
CA SER A 81 -0.15 11.76 13.63
C SER A 81 -1.07 10.94 12.72
N ARG A 82 -0.51 10.15 11.79
CA ARG A 82 -1.22 9.53 10.67
C ARG A 82 -1.92 10.56 9.77
N ILE A 83 -2.48 10.11 8.66
CA ILE A 83 -3.06 11.00 7.64
C ILE A 83 -4.56 10.81 7.61
N ASP A 84 -5.30 11.90 7.80
CA ASP A 84 -6.75 11.91 7.66
C ASP A 84 -7.13 11.68 6.17
N GLU A 85 -7.90 10.62 5.91
CA GLU A 85 -8.34 10.29 4.55
C GLU A 85 -9.34 11.31 3.99
N SER A 86 -10.11 11.98 4.85
CA SER A 86 -11.12 12.95 4.45
C SER A 86 -10.52 14.28 3.97
N SER A 87 -9.32 14.62 4.45
CA SER A 87 -8.63 15.90 4.20
C SER A 87 -7.20 15.72 3.70
N LEU A 88 -6.94 14.63 2.97
CA LEU A 88 -5.59 14.26 2.52
C LEU A 88 -4.95 15.34 1.65
N LYS A 89 -5.71 15.99 0.78
CA LYS A 89 -5.21 17.02 -0.13
C LYS A 89 -4.86 18.32 0.59
N GLU A 90 -5.53 18.61 1.68
CA GLU A 90 -5.34 19.78 2.55
C GLU A 90 -4.16 19.59 3.51
N ASN A 91 -3.63 18.37 3.62
CA ASN A 91 -2.51 18.08 4.50
C ASN A 91 -1.24 18.81 4.02
N TYR A 92 -0.74 19.73 4.83
CA TYR A 92 0.42 20.56 4.52
C TYR A 92 1.66 19.74 4.14
N PHE A 93 1.91 18.64 4.82
CA PHE A 93 3.08 17.77 4.55
C PHE A 93 3.01 17.08 3.19
N LEU A 94 1.83 16.96 2.60
CA LEU A 94 1.63 16.35 1.28
C LEU A 94 1.60 17.36 0.13
N HIS A 95 1.69 18.66 0.38
CA HIS A 95 1.73 19.68 -0.68
C HIS A 95 2.85 19.42 -1.72
N PRO A 96 4.09 19.02 -1.36
CA PRO A 96 5.12 18.69 -2.35
C PRO A 96 4.69 17.53 -3.26
N LEU A 97 4.01 16.50 -2.71
CA LEU A 97 3.48 15.38 -3.47
C LEU A 97 2.44 15.83 -4.51
N PHE A 98 1.47 16.63 -4.10
CA PHE A 98 0.46 17.15 -5.03
C PHE A 98 1.06 18.12 -6.05
N GLY A 99 2.09 18.88 -5.68
CA GLY A 99 2.91 19.66 -6.61
C GLY A 99 3.57 18.80 -7.69
N PHE A 100 4.15 17.66 -7.29
CA PHE A 100 4.72 16.68 -8.19
C PHE A 100 3.64 16.06 -9.11
N LEU A 101 2.52 15.59 -8.57
CA LEU A 101 1.44 14.97 -9.35
C LEU A 101 0.80 15.94 -10.37
N LYS A 102 0.80 17.24 -10.10
CA LYS A 102 0.35 18.26 -11.07
C LYS A 102 1.25 18.38 -12.30
N LYS A 103 2.55 18.06 -12.17
CA LYS A 103 3.48 18.06 -13.32
C LYS A 103 3.21 16.87 -14.25
N TYR A 104 2.65 15.77 -13.72
CA TYR A 104 2.39 14.53 -14.45
C TYR A 104 0.90 14.15 -14.43
N PRO A 105 0.02 14.94 -15.06
CA PRO A 105 -1.43 14.80 -14.95
C PRO A 105 -1.96 13.49 -15.54
N ASN A 106 -1.20 12.82 -16.40
CA ASN A 106 -1.57 11.53 -16.98
C ASN A 106 -1.28 10.35 -16.04
N SER A 107 -0.42 10.56 -15.04
CA SER A 107 -0.02 9.51 -14.10
C SER A 107 -0.99 9.41 -12.92
N THR A 108 -1.11 8.20 -12.38
CA THR A 108 -1.72 7.92 -11.09
C THR A 108 -0.65 7.32 -10.16
N LEU A 109 -0.62 7.74 -8.91
CA LEU A 109 0.26 7.18 -7.90
C LEU A 109 -0.51 6.14 -7.07
N PHE A 110 -0.03 4.90 -7.06
CA PHE A 110 -0.41 3.88 -6.09
C PHE A 110 0.65 3.83 -5.00
N THR A 111 0.27 4.10 -3.76
CA THR A 111 1.21 4.25 -2.64
C THR A 111 0.69 3.62 -1.36
N GLY A 112 1.60 3.10 -0.54
CA GLY A 112 1.29 2.75 0.84
C GLY A 112 1.10 3.99 1.70
N ILE A 113 0.14 3.93 2.61
CA ILE A 113 -0.23 5.03 3.49
C ILE A 113 -0.61 4.52 4.88
N GLU A 114 -0.19 5.23 5.93
CA GLU A 114 -0.82 5.12 7.24
C GLU A 114 -1.83 6.23 7.42
N SER A 115 -3.08 5.84 7.56
CA SER A 115 -4.20 6.77 7.58
C SER A 115 -5.13 6.52 8.77
N PHE A 116 -6.05 7.45 8.95
CA PHE A 116 -7.19 7.26 9.85
C PHE A 116 -8.46 7.83 9.24
N ARG A 117 -9.59 7.36 9.78
CA ARG A 117 -10.93 7.91 9.54
C ARG A 117 -11.62 8.18 10.86
N GLU A 118 -12.34 9.29 10.92
CA GLU A 118 -13.33 9.51 11.99
C GLU A 118 -14.58 8.68 11.71
N MET A 119 -15.06 8.01 12.76
CA MET A 119 -16.22 7.15 12.69
C MET A 119 -17.41 7.83 13.40
N SER A 120 -18.60 7.72 12.83
CA SER A 120 -19.82 8.29 13.43
C SER A 120 -20.24 7.66 14.75
N SER A 121 -19.72 6.46 15.04
CA SER A 121 -20.01 5.72 16.27
C SER A 121 -18.87 4.75 16.59
N LYS A 122 -18.86 4.24 17.83
CA LYS A 122 -17.88 3.24 18.27
C LYS A 122 -18.00 1.96 17.44
N THR A 123 -16.87 1.51 16.90
CA THR A 123 -16.74 0.25 16.18
C THR A 123 -15.87 -0.74 16.96
N LYS A 124 -15.68 -1.93 16.41
CA LYS A 124 -14.81 -2.96 17.00
C LYS A 124 -13.34 -2.51 17.08
N TYR A 125 -12.89 -1.69 16.13
CA TYR A 125 -11.49 -1.28 15.96
C TYR A 125 -11.24 0.18 16.32
N SER A 126 -12.31 0.95 16.58
CA SER A 126 -12.17 2.38 16.84
C SER A 126 -11.56 2.65 18.21
N GLN A 127 -10.76 3.69 18.24
CA GLN A 127 -10.24 4.33 19.45
C GLN A 127 -11.00 5.61 19.70
N GLU A 128 -11.22 5.91 20.98
CA GLU A 128 -11.87 7.15 21.39
C GLU A 128 -10.83 8.20 21.78
N PHE A 129 -10.94 9.36 21.18
CA PHE A 129 -10.13 10.52 21.52
C PHE A 129 -11.00 11.77 21.53
N ASN A 130 -11.03 12.50 22.65
CA ASN A 130 -11.86 13.71 22.84
C ASN A 130 -13.35 13.53 22.49
N GLY A 131 -13.93 12.37 22.75
CA GLY A 131 -15.35 12.09 22.48
C GLY A 131 -15.63 11.68 21.01
N HIS A 132 -14.62 11.58 20.18
CA HIS A 132 -14.70 11.12 18.79
C HIS A 132 -14.10 9.73 18.63
N PHE A 133 -14.60 8.96 17.69
CA PHE A 133 -14.12 7.61 17.40
C PHE A 133 -13.31 7.62 16.12
N TYR A 134 -12.11 7.00 16.14
CA TYR A 134 -11.20 6.95 15.02
C TYR A 134 -10.76 5.51 14.74
N GLU A 135 -10.73 5.12 13.50
CA GLU A 135 -10.07 3.90 13.03
C GLU A 135 -8.80 4.24 12.29
N SER A 136 -7.72 3.52 12.61
CA SER A 136 -6.42 3.67 11.97
C SER A 136 -6.15 2.50 11.03
N TYR A 137 -5.48 2.77 9.91
CA TYR A 137 -5.26 1.80 8.86
C TYR A 137 -3.80 1.78 8.39
N ASN A 138 -3.26 0.58 8.21
CA ASN A 138 -2.20 0.33 7.25
C ASN A 138 -2.89 0.08 5.91
N GLY A 139 -2.64 0.91 4.91
CA GLY A 139 -3.41 0.88 3.68
C GLY A 139 -2.60 1.27 2.46
N SER A 140 -3.31 1.34 1.34
CA SER A 140 -2.82 1.95 0.12
C SER A 140 -3.85 2.92 -0.46
N ALA A 141 -3.36 3.89 -1.23
CA ALA A 141 -4.20 4.88 -1.88
C ALA A 141 -3.84 5.02 -3.36
N LEU A 142 -4.84 5.30 -4.18
CA LEU A 142 -4.68 5.83 -5.54
C LEU A 142 -4.80 7.35 -5.48
N LEU A 143 -3.74 8.05 -5.87
CA LEU A 143 -3.64 9.50 -5.82
C LEU A 143 -3.41 10.07 -7.21
N ASP A 144 -4.02 11.19 -7.48
CA ASP A 144 -3.68 12.06 -8.61
C ASP A 144 -3.61 13.53 -8.16
N SER A 145 -3.49 14.45 -9.10
CA SER A 145 -3.42 15.89 -8.78
C SER A 145 -4.68 16.45 -8.11
N ASN A 146 -5.80 15.72 -8.14
CA ASN A 146 -7.07 16.13 -7.53
C ASN A 146 -7.26 15.61 -6.11
N GLY A 147 -6.46 14.64 -5.68
CA GLY A 147 -6.54 14.01 -4.37
C GLY A 147 -6.52 12.49 -4.43
N ALA A 148 -7.13 11.84 -3.45
CA ALA A 148 -7.32 10.39 -3.46
C ALA A 148 -8.56 10.02 -4.23
N SER A 149 -8.42 9.08 -5.19
CA SER A 149 -9.55 8.49 -5.92
C SER A 149 -10.07 7.22 -5.25
N ALA A 150 -9.21 6.50 -4.52
CA ALA A 150 -9.59 5.30 -3.80
C ALA A 150 -8.59 4.95 -2.71
N PHE A 151 -9.07 4.27 -1.67
CA PHE A 151 -8.27 3.67 -0.60
C PHE A 151 -8.51 2.17 -0.54
N TYR A 152 -7.49 1.44 -0.14
CA TYR A 152 -7.57 0.05 0.26
C TYR A 152 -6.95 -0.09 1.65
N HIS A 153 -7.69 -0.68 2.60
CA HIS A 153 -7.20 -0.97 3.94
C HIS A 153 -6.78 -2.44 4.03
N LYS A 154 -5.59 -2.67 4.55
CA LYS A 154 -5.03 -4.02 4.67
C LYS A 154 -6.01 -4.98 5.33
N SER A 155 -6.33 -6.07 4.65
CA SER A 155 -7.32 -7.06 5.09
C SER A 155 -6.70 -8.14 5.98
N MET A 156 -5.41 -8.49 5.73
CA MET A 156 -4.69 -9.54 6.46
C MET A 156 -3.56 -8.89 7.26
N LEU A 157 -3.87 -8.53 8.50
CA LEU A 157 -2.90 -7.95 9.43
C LEU A 157 -1.93 -9.03 9.93
N VAL A 158 -0.67 -8.63 10.16
CA VAL A 158 0.38 -9.52 10.69
C VAL A 158 0.13 -9.77 12.18
N PRO A 159 -0.16 -11.03 12.59
CA PRO A 159 -0.35 -11.35 14.00
C PRO A 159 0.91 -11.07 14.81
N GLY A 160 0.75 -10.43 15.96
CA GLY A 160 1.86 -10.10 16.86
C GLY A 160 2.65 -8.85 16.49
N VAL A 161 2.38 -8.21 15.34
CA VAL A 161 3.01 -6.96 14.92
C VAL A 161 1.96 -5.86 14.70
N GLU A 162 0.96 -6.13 13.87
CA GLU A 162 -0.10 -5.18 13.54
C GLU A 162 -1.38 -5.41 14.34
N THR A 163 -1.50 -6.58 14.97
CA THR A 163 -2.64 -6.92 15.82
C THR A 163 -2.22 -7.82 16.96
N LEU A 164 -2.62 -7.47 18.16
CA LEU A 164 -2.39 -8.28 19.35
C LEU A 164 -3.56 -9.23 19.57
N PRO A 165 -3.33 -10.57 19.68
CA PRO A 165 -4.37 -11.51 20.06
C PRO A 165 -5.01 -11.11 21.40
N TRP A 166 -6.32 -11.25 21.52
CA TRP A 166 -7.09 -10.80 22.70
C TRP A 166 -6.57 -11.36 24.04
N PHE A 167 -6.00 -12.58 24.03
CA PHE A 167 -5.44 -13.22 25.21
C PHE A 167 -4.05 -12.70 25.61
N LEU A 168 -3.39 -11.87 24.76
CA LEU A 168 -2.12 -11.23 25.04
C LEU A 168 -2.24 -9.74 25.39
N LYS A 169 -3.45 -9.22 25.53
CA LYS A 169 -3.67 -7.80 25.87
C LYS A 169 -3.02 -7.36 27.19
N PHE A 170 -2.74 -8.30 28.09
CA PHE A 170 -2.06 -7.98 29.35
C PHE A 170 -0.58 -7.60 29.18
N ILE A 171 0.01 -7.83 28.00
CA ILE A 171 1.38 -7.42 27.68
C ILE A 171 1.44 -6.18 26.76
N ASP A 172 0.36 -5.44 26.61
CA ASP A 172 0.24 -4.27 25.71
C ASP A 172 1.42 -3.32 25.85
N LYS A 173 1.74 -2.87 27.09
CA LYS A 173 2.83 -1.93 27.35
C LYS A 173 4.21 -2.48 27.02
N TRP A 174 4.39 -3.80 27.12
CA TRP A 174 5.64 -4.47 26.75
C TRP A 174 5.75 -4.58 25.25
N PHE A 175 4.64 -4.87 24.57
CA PHE A 175 4.54 -4.99 23.13
C PHE A 175 4.82 -3.64 22.41
N GLU A 176 4.32 -2.52 22.92
CA GLU A 176 4.63 -1.17 22.43
C GLU A 176 6.13 -0.86 22.47
N LYS A 177 6.82 -1.29 23.52
CA LYS A 177 8.25 -1.09 23.66
C LYS A 177 9.09 -1.76 22.57
N PHE A 178 8.55 -2.77 21.91
CA PHE A 178 9.18 -3.49 20.79
C PHE A 178 8.63 -3.09 19.41
N GLY A 179 7.96 -1.94 19.32
CA GLY A 179 7.47 -1.38 18.05
C GLY A 179 6.15 -1.97 17.55
N GLY A 180 5.45 -2.76 18.37
CA GLY A 180 4.09 -3.19 18.08
C GLY A 180 3.08 -2.08 18.37
N THR A 181 1.94 -2.08 17.68
CA THR A 181 0.85 -1.14 17.94
C THR A 181 -0.22 -1.83 18.78
N THR A 182 -0.41 -1.39 20.03
CA THR A 182 -1.46 -1.94 20.94
C THR A 182 -2.85 -1.52 20.53
N ALA A 183 -2.92 -0.37 19.89
CA ALA A 183 -4.19 0.19 19.41
C ALA A 183 -4.73 -0.53 18.17
N GLY A 184 -3.96 -1.43 17.55
CA GLY A 184 -4.36 -2.24 16.40
C GLY A 184 -4.82 -1.41 15.20
N TYR A 185 -4.48 -1.86 14.01
CA TYR A 185 -5.11 -1.32 12.81
C TYR A 185 -6.51 -1.91 12.65
N ALA A 186 -7.43 -1.11 12.17
CA ALA A 186 -8.66 -1.60 11.57
C ALA A 186 -8.33 -2.26 10.22
N LYS A 187 -9.20 -3.15 9.78
CA LYS A 187 -9.04 -3.89 8.53
C LYS A 187 -10.34 -3.89 7.75
N GLN A 188 -10.24 -4.00 6.42
CA GLN A 188 -11.41 -4.28 5.60
C GLN A 188 -11.54 -5.79 5.33
N ASP A 189 -12.78 -6.25 5.20
CA ASP A 189 -13.05 -7.67 4.93
C ASP A 189 -13.07 -7.98 3.43
N GLU A 190 -13.41 -7.00 2.60
CA GLU A 190 -13.55 -7.19 1.16
C GLU A 190 -12.24 -6.95 0.40
N ARG A 191 -12.08 -7.67 -0.73
CA ARG A 191 -10.99 -7.48 -1.69
C ARG A 191 -11.45 -6.48 -2.73
N THR A 192 -11.14 -5.22 -2.50
CA THR A 192 -11.53 -4.14 -3.40
C THR A 192 -10.51 -4.00 -4.52
N VAL A 193 -10.95 -4.20 -5.76
CA VAL A 193 -10.15 -3.88 -6.94
C VAL A 193 -10.17 -2.37 -7.14
N LEU A 194 -9.00 -1.75 -7.19
CA LEU A 194 -8.87 -0.33 -7.43
C LEU A 194 -8.73 -0.07 -8.93
N THR A 195 -9.62 0.74 -9.49
CA THR A 195 -9.57 1.10 -10.92
C THR A 195 -8.97 2.49 -11.05
N GLU A 196 -7.86 2.58 -11.78
CA GLU A 196 -7.21 3.85 -12.07
C GLU A 196 -7.64 4.38 -13.45
N LYS A 197 -7.41 5.67 -13.71
CA LYS A 197 -7.93 6.38 -14.89
C LYS A 197 -7.45 5.87 -16.25
N ASN A 198 -6.27 5.20 -16.31
CA ASN A 198 -5.73 4.64 -17.54
C ASN A 198 -6.21 3.21 -17.82
N GLY A 199 -7.12 2.66 -16.99
CA GLY A 199 -7.76 1.36 -17.19
C GLY A 199 -7.09 0.18 -16.48
N PHE A 200 -6.05 0.40 -15.67
CA PHE A 200 -5.52 -0.63 -14.80
C PHE A 200 -6.52 -0.93 -13.67
N LYS A 201 -6.84 -2.20 -13.51
CA LYS A 201 -7.64 -2.72 -12.41
C LYS A 201 -6.71 -3.41 -11.43
N ILE A 202 -6.33 -2.68 -10.41
CA ILE A 202 -5.27 -3.04 -9.48
C ILE A 202 -5.82 -3.96 -8.40
N ALA A 203 -5.17 -5.11 -8.21
CA ALA A 203 -5.25 -5.92 -7.01
C ALA A 203 -4.22 -5.39 -6.00
N PRO A 204 -4.61 -4.59 -5.00
CA PRO A 204 -3.70 -4.14 -3.96
C PRO A 204 -3.33 -5.32 -3.05
N SER A 205 -2.04 -5.44 -2.74
CA SER A 205 -1.55 -6.44 -1.80
C SER A 205 -0.43 -5.81 -0.96
N ILE A 206 -0.62 -5.81 0.35
CA ILE A 206 0.31 -5.16 1.26
C ILE A 206 1.08 -6.22 2.03
N CYS A 207 2.40 -6.30 1.75
CA CYS A 207 3.36 -7.13 2.48
C CYS A 207 2.87 -8.59 2.60
N TYR A 208 2.54 -9.02 3.82
CA TYR A 208 2.11 -10.35 4.20
C TYR A 208 0.90 -10.89 3.43
N GLU A 209 0.03 -10.04 2.87
CA GLU A 209 -1.13 -10.45 2.08
C GLU A 209 -0.74 -11.24 0.84
N SER A 210 0.43 -10.95 0.25
CA SER A 210 0.90 -11.57 -0.99
C SER A 210 1.16 -13.07 -0.89
N ILE A 211 1.39 -13.60 0.32
CA ILE A 211 1.64 -15.04 0.52
C ILE A 211 0.38 -15.91 0.43
N TYR A 212 -0.80 -15.29 0.50
CA TYR A 212 -2.07 -16.00 0.48
C TYR A 212 -2.63 -16.14 -0.95
N GLY A 213 -2.35 -17.24 -1.63
CA GLY A 213 -2.81 -17.47 -3.00
C GLY A 213 -4.33 -17.36 -3.18
N ASP A 214 -5.13 -17.85 -2.23
CA ASP A 214 -6.60 -17.71 -2.25
C ASP A 214 -7.06 -16.26 -2.12
N PHE A 215 -6.32 -15.46 -1.34
CA PHE A 215 -6.56 -14.04 -1.20
C PHE A 215 -6.36 -13.35 -2.56
N MET A 216 -5.23 -13.59 -3.21
CA MET A 216 -4.89 -13.03 -4.52
C MET A 216 -5.86 -13.50 -5.62
N ARG A 217 -6.25 -14.78 -5.61
CA ARG A 217 -7.21 -15.34 -6.59
C ARG A 217 -8.54 -14.60 -6.61
N LYS A 218 -9.02 -14.11 -5.46
CA LYS A 218 -10.29 -13.36 -5.39
C LYS A 218 -10.22 -12.04 -6.14
N TYR A 219 -9.08 -11.34 -6.12
CA TYR A 219 -8.89 -10.12 -6.91
C TYR A 219 -9.00 -10.38 -8.42
N ILE A 220 -8.39 -11.48 -8.89
CA ILE A 220 -8.47 -11.85 -10.31
C ILE A 220 -9.92 -12.18 -10.71
N ARG A 221 -10.65 -12.88 -9.84
CA ARG A 221 -12.09 -13.15 -10.06
C ARG A 221 -12.94 -11.89 -10.06
N ASN A 222 -12.54 -10.88 -9.30
CA ASN A 222 -13.18 -9.57 -9.27
C ASN A 222 -12.73 -8.65 -10.43
N GLY A 223 -11.99 -9.20 -11.39
CA GLY A 223 -11.61 -8.52 -12.64
C GLY A 223 -10.33 -7.69 -12.56
N ALA A 224 -9.48 -7.89 -11.56
CA ALA A 224 -8.16 -7.28 -11.53
C ALA A 224 -7.31 -7.78 -12.71
N ASN A 225 -6.58 -6.86 -13.36
CA ASN A 225 -5.66 -7.15 -14.46
C ASN A 225 -4.19 -6.81 -14.12
N LEU A 226 -3.94 -6.20 -12.97
CA LEU A 226 -2.62 -5.87 -12.45
C LEU A 226 -2.55 -6.18 -10.96
N ILE A 227 -1.53 -6.91 -10.53
CA ILE A 227 -1.24 -7.16 -9.12
C ILE A 227 -0.14 -6.19 -8.69
N CYS A 228 -0.42 -5.35 -7.69
CA CYS A 228 0.56 -4.45 -7.08
C CYS A 228 0.86 -4.90 -5.65
N ILE A 229 2.03 -5.48 -5.47
CA ILE A 229 2.53 -5.86 -4.14
C ILE A 229 3.43 -4.74 -3.64
N ILE A 230 3.05 -4.15 -2.51
CA ILE A 230 3.84 -3.12 -1.84
C ILE A 230 4.30 -3.63 -0.48
N THR A 231 5.59 -3.49 -0.21
CA THR A 231 6.21 -3.94 1.04
C THR A 231 7.38 -3.03 1.40
N ASN A 232 7.82 -3.08 2.65
CA ASN A 232 9.07 -2.48 3.08
C ASN A 232 10.11 -3.59 3.31
N ASP A 233 10.92 -3.89 2.30
CA ASP A 233 11.92 -4.97 2.35
C ASP A 233 13.08 -4.68 3.31
N GLY A 234 13.22 -3.45 3.80
CA GLY A 234 14.24 -3.07 4.78
C GLY A 234 14.20 -3.89 6.07
N TRP A 235 13.05 -4.50 6.40
CA TRP A 235 12.93 -5.40 7.55
C TRP A 235 13.86 -6.63 7.49
N TRP A 236 14.18 -7.08 6.30
CA TRP A 236 14.94 -8.33 6.09
C TRP A 236 16.44 -8.13 6.08
N LYS A 237 16.94 -6.89 6.20
CA LYS A 237 18.36 -6.52 6.09
C LYS A 237 18.99 -7.06 4.79
N LYS A 238 20.26 -6.73 4.55
CA LYS A 238 21.03 -7.38 3.47
C LYS A 238 21.37 -8.80 3.91
N THR A 239 20.54 -9.77 3.53
CA THR A 239 20.89 -11.20 3.60
C THR A 239 21.61 -11.59 2.34
#